data_8b8f3ac193da7d07156b902e5b2786bb
#
_entry.id   8b8f3ac193da7d07156b902e5b2786bb
#
_cell.length_a   1.000
_cell.length_b   1.000
_cell.length_c   1.000
_cell.angle_alpha   90.00
_cell.angle_beta   90.00
_cell.angle_gamma   90.00
#
_symmetry.space_group_name_H-M   'P 1'
#
loop_
_entity.id
_entity.type
_entity.pdbx_description
1 polymer ?
#
loop_
_entity_poly.entity_id
_entity_poly.type
_entity_poly.pdbx_seq_one_letter_code
_entity_poly.pdbx_strand_id
1 'polypeptide(L)'
;MPVGAPRHWRLRALVRNPLVLGGLVLVVLFCGVAALAGVLAPADPIAMNTAGVLEAPSPAAPFGTDRFGRDVLSRAMFGARSSLFVGIGSIAIAATFGSVVGLLSGYFGGRLDNALGRVMEVFLTFPSLILAIAISAALGLGIQNALLAIAVTYWPVFGRLVRGATMGERSKDYVQAARVVGASGARVMRHHLLPNVLSPIVVQVTVAISQAIIIESSLSYLGLGTQPPTPSWGTMINEGRTFLDTAPWISVFPGLAIMGAVLAFNFLGDGLRDVLDPRSGGMNG
;
A
#
# COMPACT_ATOMS: atom_id res chain seq x y z
N MET A 1 -17.23 5.29 -26.86
CA MET A 1 -15.91 5.96 -26.73
C MET A 1 -15.32 6.12 -28.12
N PRO A 2 -14.77 7.28 -28.50
CA PRO A 2 -14.03 7.35 -29.74
C PRO A 2 -12.79 6.46 -29.64
N VAL A 3 -12.73 5.45 -30.48
CA VAL A 3 -11.56 4.60 -30.70
C VAL A 3 -10.45 5.50 -31.22
N GLY A 4 -9.43 5.78 -30.38
CA GLY A 4 -8.27 6.53 -30.86
C GLY A 4 -7.89 7.81 -30.12
N ALA A 5 -8.36 8.06 -28.89
CA ALA A 5 -7.85 9.19 -28.13
C ALA A 5 -6.34 8.99 -27.82
N PRO A 6 -5.45 9.93 -28.28
CA PRO A 6 -4.02 9.74 -28.18
C PRO A 6 -3.59 9.64 -26.71
N ARG A 7 -2.63 8.77 -26.44
CA ARG A 7 -2.06 8.49 -25.10
C ARG A 7 -1.65 9.77 -24.31
N HIS A 8 -1.40 10.84 -25.00
CA HIS A 8 -0.95 12.14 -24.46
C HIS A 8 -2.03 12.88 -23.64
N TRP A 9 -3.33 12.68 -23.90
CA TRP A 9 -4.38 13.36 -23.14
C TRP A 9 -4.49 12.82 -21.72
N ARG A 10 -4.31 11.51 -21.52
CA ARG A 10 -4.31 10.89 -20.19
C ARG A 10 -3.17 11.42 -19.32
N LEU A 11 -1.97 11.55 -19.88
CA LEU A 11 -0.83 12.12 -19.17
C LEU A 11 -1.07 13.60 -18.78
N ARG A 12 -1.65 14.39 -19.69
CA ARG A 12 -2.00 15.78 -19.40
C ARG A 12 -3.11 15.90 -18.33
N ALA A 13 -4.08 15.00 -18.35
CA ALA A 13 -5.15 14.95 -17.34
C ALA A 13 -4.60 14.58 -15.97
N LEU A 14 -3.67 13.63 -15.89
CA LEU A 14 -2.98 13.25 -14.64
C LEU A 14 -2.22 14.43 -14.03
N VAL A 15 -1.45 15.15 -14.82
CA VAL A 15 -0.65 16.31 -14.34
C VAL A 15 -1.52 17.52 -14.02
N ARG A 16 -2.75 17.61 -14.53
CA ARG A 16 -3.69 18.73 -14.24
C ARG A 16 -4.59 18.47 -13.04
N ASN A 17 -4.71 17.24 -12.59
CA ASN A 17 -5.51 16.92 -11.41
C ASN A 17 -4.72 17.28 -10.13
N PRO A 18 -5.20 18.22 -9.29
CA PRO A 18 -4.46 18.67 -8.11
C PRO A 18 -4.30 17.56 -7.07
N LEU A 19 -5.25 16.61 -6.97
CA LEU A 19 -5.15 15.46 -6.07
C LEU A 19 -4.05 14.50 -6.50
N VAL A 20 -3.94 14.22 -7.81
CA VAL A 20 -2.83 13.39 -8.34
C VAL A 20 -1.51 14.06 -8.05
N LEU A 21 -1.38 15.35 -8.34
CA LEU A 21 -0.13 16.07 -8.16
C LEU A 21 0.26 16.15 -6.67
N GLY A 22 -0.67 16.55 -5.81
CA GLY A 22 -0.46 16.63 -4.37
C GLY A 22 -0.13 15.28 -3.75
N GLY A 23 -0.91 14.23 -4.09
CA GLY A 23 -0.65 12.86 -3.64
C GLY A 23 0.71 12.35 -4.12
N LEU A 24 1.05 12.56 -5.38
CA LEU A 24 2.35 12.15 -5.95
C LEU A 24 3.52 12.85 -5.26
N VAL A 25 3.43 14.17 -5.05
CA VAL A 25 4.47 14.94 -4.35
C VAL A 25 4.69 14.40 -2.94
N LEU A 26 3.61 14.14 -2.20
CA LEU A 26 3.70 13.58 -0.85
C LEU A 26 4.27 12.15 -0.87
N VAL A 27 3.83 11.28 -1.78
CA VAL A 27 4.37 9.91 -1.92
C VAL A 27 5.87 9.96 -2.24
N VAL A 28 6.29 10.81 -3.18
CA VAL A 28 7.71 10.99 -3.53
C VAL A 28 8.50 11.52 -2.34
N LEU A 29 7.93 12.45 -1.56
CA LEU A 29 8.56 12.97 -0.34
C LEU A 29 8.76 11.85 0.69
N PHE A 30 7.72 11.07 1.03
CA PHE A 30 7.84 9.98 2.00
C PHE A 30 8.81 8.89 1.53
N CYS A 31 8.72 8.48 0.26
CA CYS A 31 9.64 7.50 -0.32
C CYS A 31 11.08 8.05 -0.39
N GLY A 32 11.25 9.33 -0.69
CA GLY A 32 12.54 10.01 -0.72
C GLY A 32 13.17 10.08 0.68
N VAL A 33 12.40 10.48 1.69
CA VAL A 33 12.86 10.46 3.10
C VAL A 33 13.26 9.04 3.52
N ALA A 34 12.45 8.04 3.20
CA ALA A 34 12.76 6.64 3.51
C ALA A 34 14.04 6.16 2.81
N ALA A 35 14.22 6.46 1.53
CA ALA A 35 15.39 6.07 0.76
C ALA A 35 16.67 6.76 1.25
N LEU A 36 16.57 8.07 1.53
CA LEU A 36 17.68 8.93 1.92
C LEU A 36 17.85 9.03 3.44
N ALA A 37 17.13 8.24 4.26
CA ALA A 37 17.17 8.31 5.72
C ALA A 37 18.61 8.22 6.27
N GLY A 38 19.49 7.41 5.66
CA GLY A 38 20.88 7.29 6.10
C GLY A 38 21.74 8.54 5.86
N VAL A 39 21.27 9.50 5.05
CA VAL A 39 21.98 10.77 4.76
C VAL A 39 21.27 11.95 5.44
N LEU A 40 19.94 11.90 5.51
CA LEU A 40 19.12 12.99 6.04
C LEU A 40 18.98 12.95 7.57
N ALA A 41 19.11 11.77 8.19
CA ALA A 41 18.94 11.63 9.63
C ALA A 41 20.07 12.37 10.38
N PRO A 42 19.71 13.21 11.37
CA PRO A 42 20.73 13.95 12.16
C PRO A 42 21.64 13.05 13.00
N ALA A 43 21.14 11.87 13.39
CA ALA A 43 21.87 10.93 14.25
C ALA A 43 21.61 9.48 13.85
N ASP A 44 22.39 8.55 14.37
CA ASP A 44 22.10 7.12 14.27
C ASP A 44 20.80 6.80 15.03
N PRO A 45 19.79 6.17 14.39
CA PRO A 45 18.48 5.88 15.00
C PRO A 45 18.53 4.92 16.18
N ILE A 46 19.66 4.22 16.39
CA ILE A 46 19.83 3.26 17.48
C ILE A 46 20.85 3.74 18.53
N ALA A 47 21.59 4.82 18.27
CA ALA A 47 22.55 5.37 19.22
C ALA A 47 21.85 5.92 20.47
N MET A 48 22.20 5.37 21.63
CA MET A 48 21.63 5.75 22.91
C MET A 48 22.44 6.87 23.54
N ASN A 49 21.76 7.86 24.16
CA ASN A 49 22.36 8.94 24.90
C ASN A 49 21.70 9.06 26.27
N THR A 50 22.35 8.52 27.30
CA THR A 50 21.81 8.51 28.68
C THR A 50 21.71 9.89 29.32
N ALA A 51 22.42 10.90 28.79
CA ALA A 51 22.36 12.27 29.28
C ALA A 51 21.16 13.05 28.75
N GLY A 52 20.60 12.61 27.61
CA GLY A 52 19.49 13.31 26.92
C GLY A 52 18.22 12.47 26.84
N VAL A 53 17.82 11.84 27.94
CA VAL A 53 16.61 10.98 28.01
C VAL A 53 15.35 11.81 28.16
N LEU A 54 14.32 11.54 27.27
CA LEU A 54 13.02 12.21 27.27
C LEU A 54 13.13 13.75 27.15
N GLU A 55 14.12 14.24 26.43
CA GLU A 55 14.23 15.67 26.16
C GLU A 55 13.19 16.14 25.17
N ALA A 56 12.56 17.27 25.50
CA ALA A 56 11.58 17.91 24.63
C ALA A 56 12.21 18.36 23.30
N PRO A 57 11.39 18.55 22.23
CA PRO A 57 11.86 19.10 20.97
C PRO A 57 12.68 20.38 21.15
N SER A 58 13.88 20.40 20.55
CA SER A 58 14.84 21.49 20.64
C SER A 58 15.62 21.62 19.32
N PRO A 59 16.38 22.71 19.09
CA PRO A 59 17.24 22.83 17.90
C PRO A 59 18.26 21.70 17.74
N ALA A 60 18.69 21.08 18.82
CA ALA A 60 19.61 19.94 18.81
C ALA A 60 18.92 18.60 18.55
N ALA A 61 17.68 18.46 18.96
CA ALA A 61 16.82 17.30 18.72
C ALA A 61 15.42 17.79 18.26
N PRO A 62 15.20 18.03 16.95
CA PRO A 62 14.00 18.71 16.46
C PRO A 62 12.67 18.01 16.84
N PHE A 63 12.66 16.68 16.99
CA PHE A 63 11.51 15.91 17.45
C PHE A 63 11.69 15.38 18.88
N GLY A 64 12.70 15.89 19.62
CA GLY A 64 13.05 15.41 20.95
C GLY A 64 13.69 14.04 20.94
N THR A 65 13.86 13.48 22.14
CA THR A 65 14.47 12.16 22.35
C THR A 65 13.51 11.20 23.03
N ASP A 66 13.79 9.89 22.89
CA ASP A 66 13.01 8.84 23.51
C ASP A 66 13.55 8.42 24.90
N ARG A 67 12.96 7.35 25.48
CA ARG A 67 13.35 6.81 26.79
C ARG A 67 14.80 6.30 26.89
N PHE A 68 15.49 6.15 25.77
CA PHE A 68 16.89 5.76 25.69
C PHE A 68 17.78 6.90 25.21
N GLY A 69 17.23 8.12 25.09
CA GLY A 69 17.93 9.28 24.57
C GLY A 69 18.21 9.21 23.06
N ARG A 70 17.50 8.35 22.31
CA ARG A 70 17.65 8.23 20.86
C ARG A 70 16.88 9.36 20.19
N ASP A 71 17.40 9.89 19.08
CA ASP A 71 16.76 10.98 18.32
C ASP A 71 15.47 10.50 17.63
N VAL A 72 14.35 11.12 17.99
CA VAL A 72 13.02 10.73 17.47
C VAL A 72 12.87 11.04 15.98
N LEU A 73 13.48 12.13 15.47
CA LEU A 73 13.44 12.48 14.04
C LEU A 73 14.16 11.42 13.20
N SER A 74 15.39 11.06 13.58
CA SER A 74 16.15 10.00 12.90
C SER A 74 15.39 8.68 12.90
N ARG A 75 14.81 8.31 14.05
CA ARG A 75 13.99 7.11 14.18
C ARG A 75 12.74 7.16 13.29
N ALA A 76 12.07 8.31 13.20
CA ALA A 76 10.89 8.47 12.34
C ALA A 76 11.24 8.33 10.85
N MET A 77 12.41 8.86 10.41
CA MET A 77 12.91 8.70 9.04
C MET A 77 13.26 7.25 8.71
N PHE A 78 13.97 6.56 9.59
CA PHE A 78 14.26 5.13 9.40
C PHE A 78 13.01 4.26 9.57
N GLY A 79 12.08 4.67 10.44
CA GLY A 79 10.75 4.06 10.56
C GLY A 79 9.94 4.12 9.27
N ALA A 80 10.05 5.22 8.51
CA ALA A 80 9.47 5.33 7.18
C ALA A 80 9.97 4.22 6.24
N ARG A 81 11.27 3.90 6.28
CA ARG A 81 11.84 2.83 5.46
C ARG A 81 11.20 1.47 5.78
N SER A 82 11.07 1.14 7.07
CA SER A 82 10.46 -0.13 7.50
C SER A 82 8.97 -0.21 7.16
N SER A 83 8.20 0.83 7.52
CA SER A 83 6.74 0.86 7.33
C SER A 83 6.35 0.91 5.84
N LEU A 84 7.05 1.70 5.02
CA LEU A 84 6.80 1.73 3.57
C LEU A 84 7.27 0.46 2.86
N PHE A 85 8.38 -0.13 3.27
CA PHE A 85 8.84 -1.41 2.73
C PHE A 85 7.78 -2.51 2.89
N VAL A 86 7.20 -2.62 4.09
CA VAL A 86 6.13 -3.61 4.34
C VAL A 86 4.86 -3.22 3.60
N GLY A 87 4.42 -1.96 3.69
CA GLY A 87 3.19 -1.51 3.05
C GLY A 87 3.20 -1.70 1.54
N ILE A 88 4.25 -1.22 0.86
CA ILE A 88 4.38 -1.34 -0.60
C ILE A 88 4.69 -2.79 -1.01
N GLY A 89 5.60 -3.45 -0.30
CA GLY A 89 6.04 -4.81 -0.63
C GLY A 89 4.91 -5.83 -0.52
N SER A 90 4.12 -5.77 0.56
CA SER A 90 2.99 -6.68 0.75
C SER A 90 1.92 -6.50 -0.33
N ILE A 91 1.61 -5.25 -0.69
CA ILE A 91 0.61 -4.99 -1.73
C ILE A 91 1.13 -5.33 -3.13
N ALA A 92 2.41 -5.16 -3.42
CA ALA A 92 3.00 -5.61 -4.68
C ALA A 92 2.82 -7.13 -4.87
N ILE A 93 3.09 -7.92 -3.82
CA ILE A 93 2.87 -9.38 -3.84
C ILE A 93 1.37 -9.70 -3.97
N ALA A 94 0.52 -9.08 -3.15
CA ALA A 94 -0.92 -9.31 -3.16
C ALA A 94 -1.56 -8.95 -4.51
N ALA A 95 -1.19 -7.80 -5.08
CA ALA A 95 -1.69 -7.34 -6.36
C ALA A 95 -1.26 -8.26 -7.50
N THR A 96 0.01 -8.69 -7.52
CA THR A 96 0.53 -9.59 -8.55
C THR A 96 -0.16 -10.95 -8.49
N PHE A 97 -0.14 -11.60 -7.33
CA PHE A 97 -0.75 -12.92 -7.15
C PHE A 97 -2.26 -12.89 -7.34
N GLY A 98 -2.95 -11.93 -6.68
CA GLY A 98 -4.39 -11.77 -6.80
C GLY A 98 -4.85 -11.45 -8.22
N SER A 99 -4.09 -10.61 -8.95
CA SER A 99 -4.41 -10.30 -10.36
C SER A 99 -4.29 -11.53 -11.25
N VAL A 100 -3.27 -12.36 -11.06
CA VAL A 100 -3.12 -13.62 -11.81
C VAL A 100 -4.30 -14.55 -11.53
N VAL A 101 -4.63 -14.77 -10.24
CA VAL A 101 -5.77 -15.61 -9.84
C VAL A 101 -7.09 -15.08 -10.39
N GLY A 102 -7.32 -13.77 -10.26
CA GLY A 102 -8.53 -13.12 -10.76
C GLY A 102 -8.67 -13.18 -12.29
N LEU A 103 -7.56 -13.00 -13.02
CA LEU A 103 -7.52 -13.11 -14.47
C LEU A 103 -7.85 -14.55 -14.93
N LEU A 104 -7.26 -15.55 -14.31
CA LEU A 104 -7.53 -16.96 -14.60
C LEU A 104 -8.98 -17.33 -14.28
N SER A 105 -9.47 -16.95 -13.11
CA SER A 105 -10.85 -17.17 -12.66
C SER A 105 -11.86 -16.55 -13.64
N GLY A 106 -11.72 -15.24 -13.95
CA GLY A 106 -12.62 -14.53 -14.85
C GLY A 106 -12.53 -15.00 -16.31
N TYR A 107 -11.36 -15.45 -16.78
CA TYR A 107 -11.18 -15.93 -18.15
C TYR A 107 -11.74 -17.32 -18.37
N PHE A 108 -11.41 -18.29 -17.53
CA PHE A 108 -11.86 -19.68 -17.74
C PHE A 108 -13.29 -19.89 -17.28
N GLY A 109 -13.71 -19.27 -16.18
CA GLY A 109 -15.06 -19.45 -15.64
C GLY A 109 -15.32 -20.86 -15.10
N GLY A 110 -16.61 -21.24 -15.00
CA GLY A 110 -17.05 -22.59 -14.66
C GLY A 110 -16.54 -23.09 -13.29
N ARG A 111 -16.06 -24.34 -13.25
CA ARG A 111 -15.61 -24.98 -12.00
C ARG A 111 -14.38 -24.33 -11.38
N LEU A 112 -13.44 -23.84 -12.20
CA LEU A 112 -12.25 -23.15 -11.75
C LEU A 112 -12.64 -21.83 -11.07
N ASP A 113 -13.52 -21.08 -11.68
CA ASP A 113 -14.03 -19.82 -11.14
C ASP A 113 -14.76 -20.04 -9.81
N ASN A 114 -15.60 -21.06 -9.74
CA ASN A 114 -16.31 -21.40 -8.51
C ASN A 114 -15.34 -21.80 -7.37
N ALA A 115 -14.30 -22.60 -7.68
CA ALA A 115 -13.33 -23.01 -6.68
C ALA A 115 -12.48 -21.83 -6.17
N LEU A 116 -11.91 -21.03 -7.08
CA LEU A 116 -11.11 -19.86 -6.72
C LEU A 116 -11.96 -18.78 -6.03
N GLY A 117 -13.21 -18.58 -6.49
CA GLY A 117 -14.17 -17.69 -5.87
C GLY A 117 -14.44 -18.04 -4.41
N ARG A 118 -14.69 -19.33 -4.12
CA ARG A 118 -14.89 -19.79 -2.74
C ARG A 118 -13.68 -19.58 -1.85
N VAL A 119 -12.47 -19.84 -2.37
CA VAL A 119 -11.24 -19.56 -1.61
C VAL A 119 -11.14 -18.06 -1.29
N MET A 120 -11.35 -17.19 -2.28
CA MET A 120 -11.33 -15.74 -2.04
C MET A 120 -12.39 -15.31 -1.01
N GLU A 121 -13.59 -15.86 -1.08
CA GLU A 121 -14.69 -15.56 -0.15
C GLU A 121 -14.33 -15.91 1.30
N VAL A 122 -13.69 -17.07 1.53
CA VAL A 122 -13.24 -17.47 2.88
C VAL A 122 -12.32 -16.41 3.50
N PHE A 123 -11.32 -15.94 2.76
CA PHE A 123 -10.42 -14.90 3.26
C PHE A 123 -11.13 -13.57 3.54
N LEU A 124 -12.07 -13.20 2.67
CA LEU A 124 -12.79 -11.93 2.75
C LEU A 124 -13.91 -11.90 3.82
N THR A 125 -14.24 -13.05 4.43
CA THR A 125 -15.15 -13.10 5.59
C THR A 125 -14.50 -12.56 6.87
N PHE A 126 -13.17 -12.62 6.96
CA PHE A 126 -12.45 -12.15 8.14
C PHE A 126 -12.11 -10.66 8.01
N PRO A 127 -12.25 -9.85 9.09
CA PRO A 127 -11.68 -8.52 9.13
C PRO A 127 -10.17 -8.57 8.87
N SER A 128 -9.68 -7.75 7.91
CA SER A 128 -8.30 -7.82 7.41
C SER A 128 -7.24 -7.70 8.51
N LEU A 129 -7.45 -6.81 9.49
CA LEU A 129 -6.53 -6.65 10.61
C LEU A 129 -6.46 -7.92 11.48
N ILE A 130 -7.60 -8.53 11.79
CA ILE A 130 -7.66 -9.75 12.62
C ILE A 130 -6.98 -10.90 11.89
N LEU A 131 -7.24 -11.05 10.60
CA LEU A 131 -6.60 -12.10 9.79
C LEU A 131 -5.08 -11.88 9.70
N ALA A 132 -4.63 -10.65 9.50
CA ALA A 132 -3.20 -10.33 9.47
C ALA A 132 -2.52 -10.63 10.82
N ILE A 133 -3.17 -10.31 11.96
CA ILE A 133 -2.68 -10.65 13.31
C ILE A 133 -2.56 -12.16 13.46
N ALA A 134 -3.60 -12.92 13.09
CA ALA A 134 -3.60 -14.38 13.22
C ALA A 134 -2.51 -15.03 12.39
N ILE A 135 -2.33 -14.60 11.13
CA ILE A 135 -1.28 -15.12 10.24
C ILE A 135 0.11 -14.71 10.76
N SER A 136 0.30 -13.45 11.17
CA SER A 136 1.59 -12.98 11.70
C SER A 136 1.98 -13.72 12.97
N ALA A 137 1.02 -13.97 13.88
CA ALA A 137 1.25 -14.74 15.10
C ALA A 137 1.63 -16.20 14.80
N ALA A 138 1.04 -16.81 13.77
CA ALA A 138 1.36 -18.17 13.35
C ALA A 138 2.74 -18.29 12.65
N LEU A 139 3.13 -17.25 11.87
CA LEU A 139 4.44 -17.20 11.19
C LEU A 139 5.59 -16.82 12.13
N GLY A 140 5.28 -16.19 13.26
CA GLY A 140 6.25 -15.65 14.21
C GLY A 140 6.56 -14.18 13.98
N LEU A 141 7.39 -13.62 14.89
CA LEU A 141 7.74 -12.19 14.91
C LEU A 141 8.63 -11.80 13.73
N GLY A 142 8.51 -10.56 13.28
CA GLY A 142 9.44 -9.98 12.33
C GLY A 142 8.79 -9.32 11.12
N ILE A 143 9.55 -8.40 10.53
CA ILE A 143 9.12 -7.55 9.40
C ILE A 143 8.70 -8.38 8.17
N GLN A 144 9.41 -9.47 7.88
CA GLN A 144 9.12 -10.34 6.73
C GLN A 144 7.81 -11.10 6.92
N ASN A 145 7.57 -11.61 8.14
CA ASN A 145 6.34 -12.33 8.48
C ASN A 145 5.12 -11.40 8.47
N ALA A 146 5.28 -10.17 8.97
CA ALA A 146 4.23 -9.13 8.86
C ALA A 146 3.92 -8.80 7.39
N LEU A 147 4.95 -8.64 6.53
CA LEU A 147 4.79 -8.42 5.10
C LEU A 147 4.00 -9.55 4.43
N LEU A 148 4.36 -10.80 4.70
CA LEU A 148 3.68 -11.97 4.16
C LEU A 148 2.24 -12.08 4.69
N ALA A 149 2.01 -11.82 5.98
CA ALA A 149 0.68 -11.84 6.58
C ALA A 149 -0.26 -10.83 5.89
N ILE A 150 0.21 -9.60 5.64
CA ILE A 150 -0.55 -8.58 4.91
C ILE A 150 -0.79 -9.01 3.47
N ALA A 151 0.24 -9.53 2.77
CA ALA A 151 0.11 -9.99 1.40
C ALA A 151 -0.94 -11.10 1.25
N VAL A 152 -0.92 -12.09 2.17
CA VAL A 152 -1.89 -13.19 2.21
C VAL A 152 -3.29 -12.69 2.54
N THR A 153 -3.41 -11.62 3.31
CA THR A 153 -4.71 -11.01 3.62
C THR A 153 -5.32 -10.26 2.43
N TYR A 154 -4.48 -9.60 1.61
CA TYR A 154 -4.96 -8.68 0.56
C TYR A 154 -5.08 -9.28 -0.84
N TRP A 155 -4.44 -10.41 -1.15
CA TRP A 155 -4.55 -10.99 -2.50
C TRP A 155 -5.99 -11.28 -2.96
N PRO A 156 -6.95 -11.67 -2.08
CA PRO A 156 -8.32 -11.93 -2.53
C PRO A 156 -9.07 -10.66 -2.95
N VAL A 157 -8.69 -9.50 -2.39
CA VAL A 157 -9.24 -8.20 -2.79
C VAL A 157 -8.91 -7.93 -4.26
N PHE A 158 -7.64 -8.12 -4.65
CA PHE A 158 -7.21 -8.00 -6.03
C PHE A 158 -7.79 -9.10 -6.92
N GLY A 159 -7.83 -10.33 -6.41
CA GLY A 159 -8.44 -11.46 -7.12
C GLY A 159 -9.88 -11.20 -7.51
N ARG A 160 -10.70 -10.72 -6.57
CA ARG A 160 -12.11 -10.38 -6.81
C ARG A 160 -12.25 -9.21 -7.80
N LEU A 161 -11.45 -8.16 -7.63
CA LEU A 161 -11.47 -6.99 -8.51
C LEU A 161 -11.17 -7.39 -9.95
N VAL A 162 -10.06 -8.09 -10.16
CA VAL A 162 -9.58 -8.49 -11.49
C VAL A 162 -10.50 -9.53 -12.12
N ARG A 163 -11.04 -10.47 -11.33
CA ARG A 163 -12.06 -11.42 -11.78
C ARG A 163 -13.27 -10.70 -12.40
N GLY A 164 -13.84 -9.75 -11.65
CA GLY A 164 -15.01 -8.99 -12.12
C GLY A 164 -14.71 -8.18 -13.38
N ALA A 165 -13.58 -7.47 -13.41
CA ALA A 165 -13.14 -6.71 -14.57
C ALA A 165 -12.89 -7.62 -15.80
N THR A 166 -12.26 -8.78 -15.60
CA THR A 166 -11.97 -9.76 -16.65
C THR A 166 -13.26 -10.35 -17.24
N MET A 167 -14.24 -10.65 -16.40
CA MET A 167 -15.56 -11.16 -16.87
C MET A 167 -16.26 -10.12 -17.76
N GLY A 168 -16.23 -8.84 -17.36
CA GLY A 168 -16.78 -7.75 -18.15
C GLY A 168 -16.06 -7.53 -19.50
N GLU A 169 -14.71 -7.59 -19.48
CA GLU A 169 -13.93 -7.43 -20.72
C GLU A 169 -14.06 -8.65 -21.66
N ARG A 170 -14.11 -9.86 -21.12
CA ARG A 170 -14.21 -11.10 -21.90
C ARG A 170 -15.43 -11.16 -22.81
N SER A 171 -16.53 -10.51 -22.42
CA SER A 171 -17.79 -10.51 -23.21
C SER A 171 -17.79 -9.53 -24.38
N LYS A 172 -16.79 -8.67 -24.52
CA LYS A 172 -16.72 -7.65 -25.57
C LYS A 172 -16.36 -8.25 -26.94
N ASP A 173 -16.89 -7.65 -28.02
CA ASP A 173 -16.77 -8.13 -29.40
C ASP A 173 -15.32 -8.30 -29.86
N TYR A 174 -14.43 -7.37 -29.50
CA TYR A 174 -13.02 -7.46 -29.89
C TYR A 174 -12.29 -8.68 -29.30
N VAL A 175 -12.69 -9.13 -28.08
CA VAL A 175 -12.16 -10.35 -27.48
C VAL A 175 -12.71 -11.58 -28.15
N GLN A 176 -13.99 -11.57 -28.52
CA GLN A 176 -14.61 -12.66 -29.27
C GLN A 176 -13.99 -12.77 -30.66
N ALA A 177 -13.80 -11.65 -31.38
CA ALA A 177 -13.13 -11.63 -32.66
C ALA A 177 -11.71 -12.22 -32.61
N ALA A 178 -10.92 -11.85 -31.57
CA ALA A 178 -9.58 -12.42 -31.39
C ALA A 178 -9.61 -13.96 -31.22
N ARG A 179 -10.63 -14.50 -30.56
CA ARG A 179 -10.81 -15.95 -30.42
C ARG A 179 -11.19 -16.62 -31.74
N VAL A 180 -12.09 -16.00 -32.51
CA VAL A 180 -12.52 -16.53 -33.83
C VAL A 180 -11.35 -16.62 -34.78
N VAL A 181 -10.42 -15.65 -34.77
CA VAL A 181 -9.18 -15.65 -35.57
C VAL A 181 -8.12 -16.63 -35.03
N GLY A 182 -8.42 -17.37 -33.95
CA GLY A 182 -7.54 -18.43 -33.43
C GLY A 182 -6.50 -17.98 -32.42
N ALA A 183 -6.68 -16.81 -31.77
CA ALA A 183 -5.79 -16.40 -30.70
C ALA A 183 -5.85 -17.36 -29.50
N SER A 184 -4.69 -17.84 -29.04
CA SER A 184 -4.62 -18.70 -27.86
C SER A 184 -5.10 -17.97 -26.60
N GLY A 185 -5.62 -18.72 -25.60
CA GLY A 185 -6.10 -18.15 -24.33
C GLY A 185 -5.05 -17.28 -23.63
N ALA A 186 -3.78 -17.69 -23.61
CA ALA A 186 -2.70 -16.92 -23.05
C ALA A 186 -2.48 -15.58 -23.79
N ARG A 187 -2.60 -15.59 -25.12
CA ARG A 187 -2.50 -14.38 -25.96
C ARG A 187 -3.68 -13.43 -25.67
N VAL A 188 -4.90 -13.96 -25.55
CA VAL A 188 -6.09 -13.17 -25.20
C VAL A 188 -5.92 -12.54 -23.81
N MET A 189 -5.54 -13.30 -22.80
CA MET A 189 -5.32 -12.80 -21.44
C MET A 189 -4.26 -11.70 -21.40
N ARG A 190 -3.09 -11.92 -22.01
CA ARG A 190 -1.95 -11.00 -21.93
C ARG A 190 -2.13 -9.72 -22.76
N HIS A 191 -2.69 -9.81 -23.98
CA HIS A 191 -2.72 -8.70 -24.93
C HIS A 191 -4.07 -8.00 -25.01
N HIS A 192 -5.16 -8.67 -24.64
CA HIS A 192 -6.51 -8.10 -24.73
C HIS A 192 -7.14 -7.83 -23.38
N LEU A 193 -7.00 -8.73 -22.39
CA LEU A 193 -7.65 -8.54 -21.09
C LEU A 193 -6.77 -7.75 -20.12
N LEU A 194 -5.56 -8.20 -19.85
CA LEU A 194 -4.68 -7.57 -18.86
C LEU A 194 -4.49 -6.06 -19.05
N PRO A 195 -4.22 -5.53 -20.26
CA PRO A 195 -4.07 -4.08 -20.45
C PRO A 195 -5.34 -3.28 -20.11
N ASN A 196 -6.52 -3.88 -20.31
CA ASN A 196 -7.79 -3.22 -20.05
C ASN A 196 -8.23 -3.28 -18.58
N VAL A 197 -7.71 -4.26 -17.80
CA VAL A 197 -7.99 -4.37 -16.36
C VAL A 197 -6.91 -3.70 -15.49
N LEU A 198 -5.83 -3.15 -16.08
CA LEU A 198 -4.77 -2.47 -15.33
C LEU A 198 -5.26 -1.20 -14.61
N SER A 199 -6.17 -0.42 -15.21
CA SER A 199 -6.67 0.82 -14.59
C SER A 199 -7.27 0.60 -13.20
N PRO A 200 -8.24 -0.31 -13.00
CA PRO A 200 -8.76 -0.58 -11.67
C PRO A 200 -7.70 -1.18 -10.71
N ILE A 201 -6.74 -1.95 -11.22
CA ILE A 201 -5.65 -2.50 -10.39
C ILE A 201 -4.79 -1.37 -9.82
N VAL A 202 -4.37 -0.40 -10.66
CA VAL A 202 -3.51 0.71 -10.23
C VAL A 202 -4.19 1.56 -9.17
N VAL A 203 -5.48 1.87 -9.34
CA VAL A 203 -6.26 2.59 -8.33
C VAL A 203 -6.36 1.77 -7.03
N GLN A 204 -6.65 0.47 -7.13
CA GLN A 204 -6.75 -0.39 -5.95
C GLN A 204 -5.42 -0.53 -5.21
N VAL A 205 -4.28 -0.54 -5.91
CA VAL A 205 -2.94 -0.60 -5.29
C VAL A 205 -2.70 0.60 -4.38
N THR A 206 -3.03 1.82 -4.81
CA THR A 206 -2.80 3.02 -3.98
C THR A 206 -3.64 2.99 -2.70
N VAL A 207 -4.92 2.66 -2.80
CA VAL A 207 -5.80 2.52 -1.64
C VAL A 207 -5.34 1.38 -0.72
N ALA A 208 -4.93 0.25 -1.28
CA ALA A 208 -4.47 -0.90 -0.50
C ALA A 208 -3.15 -0.61 0.23
N ILE A 209 -2.22 0.17 -0.35
CA ILE A 209 -0.97 0.57 0.32
C ILE A 209 -1.29 1.41 1.57
N SER A 210 -2.21 2.37 1.50
CA SER A 210 -2.59 3.17 2.67
C SER A 210 -3.14 2.29 3.81
N GLN A 211 -3.97 1.31 3.48
CA GLN A 211 -4.50 0.34 4.45
C GLN A 211 -3.40 -0.60 4.99
N ALA A 212 -2.47 -1.04 4.14
CA ALA A 212 -1.36 -1.89 4.54
C ALA A 212 -0.40 -1.18 5.51
N ILE A 213 -0.16 0.12 5.35
CA ILE A 213 0.62 0.94 6.29
C ILE A 213 -0.05 0.95 7.67
N ILE A 214 -1.38 1.10 7.73
CA ILE A 214 -2.13 1.08 9.00
C ILE A 214 -2.02 -0.31 9.66
N ILE A 215 -2.18 -1.39 8.89
CA ILE A 215 -2.08 -2.76 9.42
C ILE A 215 -0.65 -3.07 9.87
N GLU A 216 0.38 -2.68 9.10
CA GLU A 216 1.78 -2.82 9.50
C GLU A 216 2.04 -2.12 10.82
N SER A 217 1.61 -0.86 10.92
CA SER A 217 1.78 -0.07 12.14
C SER A 217 1.05 -0.70 13.33
N SER A 218 -0.13 -1.28 13.12
CA SER A 218 -0.87 -2.02 14.14
C SER A 218 -0.15 -3.30 14.56
N LEU A 219 0.35 -4.09 13.61
CA LEU A 219 1.14 -5.30 13.90
C LEU A 219 2.42 -4.97 14.67
N SER A 220 3.14 -3.93 14.24
CA SER A 220 4.36 -3.46 14.90
C SER A 220 4.06 -2.88 16.29
N TYR A 221 2.94 -2.16 16.45
CA TYR A 221 2.47 -1.70 17.76
C TYR A 221 2.18 -2.87 18.72
N LEU A 222 1.62 -3.98 18.22
CA LEU A 222 1.36 -5.19 18.99
C LEU A 222 2.61 -6.07 19.21
N GLY A 223 3.76 -5.69 18.63
CA GLY A 223 5.00 -6.43 18.73
C GLY A 223 5.16 -7.61 17.77
N LEU A 224 4.22 -7.77 16.82
CA LEU A 224 4.25 -8.84 15.82
C LEU A 224 5.04 -8.47 14.54
N GLY A 225 5.21 -7.16 14.28
CA GLY A 225 5.90 -6.64 13.10
C GLY A 225 7.39 -6.45 13.28
N THR A 226 7.86 -5.24 12.99
CA THR A 226 9.27 -4.85 13.10
C THR A 226 9.76 -5.00 14.54
N GLN A 227 10.92 -5.64 14.70
CA GLN A 227 11.50 -5.90 16.02
C GLN A 227 12.62 -4.90 16.37
N PRO A 228 12.77 -4.50 17.64
CA PRO A 228 13.91 -3.73 18.10
C PRO A 228 15.25 -4.41 17.73
N PRO A 229 16.31 -3.63 17.46
CA PRO A 229 16.42 -2.17 17.60
C PRO A 229 15.90 -1.38 16.38
N THR A 230 15.48 -2.05 15.31
CA THR A 230 15.00 -1.40 14.07
C THR A 230 13.73 -0.58 14.35
N PRO A 231 13.68 0.71 14.01
CA PRO A 231 12.49 1.51 14.19
C PRO A 231 11.44 1.21 13.10
N SER A 232 10.16 1.27 13.49
CA SER A 232 9.01 1.49 12.62
C SER A 232 8.07 2.47 13.29
N TRP A 233 7.16 3.07 12.54
CA TRP A 233 6.23 4.03 13.15
C TRP A 233 5.37 3.37 14.23
N GLY A 234 4.91 2.13 14.01
CA GLY A 234 4.12 1.37 14.98
C GLY A 234 4.89 1.03 16.26
N THR A 235 6.15 0.59 16.16
CA THR A 235 6.98 0.32 17.34
C THR A 235 7.27 1.59 18.14
N MET A 236 7.51 2.74 17.47
CA MET A 236 7.72 4.02 18.15
C MET A 236 6.49 4.45 18.94
N ILE A 237 5.27 4.30 18.39
CA ILE A 237 4.02 4.59 19.11
C ILE A 237 3.87 3.68 20.32
N ASN A 238 4.18 2.38 20.18
CA ASN A 238 4.16 1.44 21.31
C ASN A 238 5.13 1.85 22.41
N GLU A 239 6.38 2.20 22.05
CA GLU A 239 7.41 2.64 23.00
C GLU A 239 7.01 3.95 23.72
N GLY A 240 6.33 4.87 23.01
CA GLY A 240 5.93 6.17 23.54
C GLY A 240 4.64 6.17 24.37
N ARG A 241 3.82 5.11 24.31
CA ARG A 241 2.50 5.07 24.96
C ARG A 241 2.52 5.31 26.47
N THR A 242 3.57 4.87 27.13
CA THR A 242 3.75 5.01 28.60
C THR A 242 4.24 6.40 28.99
N PHE A 243 4.59 7.24 28.02
CA PHE A 243 5.15 8.57 28.22
C PHE A 243 4.27 9.68 27.65
N LEU A 244 2.98 9.40 27.35
CA LEU A 244 2.09 10.37 26.69
C LEU A 244 1.92 11.66 27.51
N ASP A 245 1.95 11.57 28.83
CA ASP A 245 1.82 12.72 29.74
C ASP A 245 3.12 13.54 29.85
N THR A 246 4.28 12.93 29.65
CA THR A 246 5.59 13.55 29.89
C THR A 246 6.39 13.82 28.62
N ALA A 247 6.27 12.92 27.61
CA ALA A 247 6.99 12.98 26.36
C ALA A 247 6.10 12.55 25.16
N PRO A 248 5.00 13.30 24.89
CA PRO A 248 4.03 12.93 23.85
C PRO A 248 4.63 12.89 22.45
N TRP A 249 5.70 13.62 22.18
CA TRP A 249 6.38 13.67 20.88
C TRP A 249 6.84 12.30 20.37
N ILE A 250 7.16 11.36 21.27
CA ILE A 250 7.60 10.00 20.90
C ILE A 250 6.51 9.25 20.13
N SER A 251 5.22 9.49 20.45
CA SER A 251 4.06 8.87 19.77
C SER A 251 3.44 9.79 18.71
N VAL A 252 3.41 11.10 18.93
CA VAL A 252 2.74 12.07 18.06
C VAL A 252 3.43 12.15 16.70
N PHE A 253 4.77 12.29 16.64
CA PHE A 253 5.45 12.42 15.37
C PHE A 253 5.34 11.18 14.47
N PRO A 254 5.54 9.94 14.95
CA PRO A 254 5.29 8.76 14.11
C PRO A 254 3.80 8.60 13.76
N GLY A 255 2.87 8.99 14.62
CA GLY A 255 1.44 9.04 14.31
C GLY A 255 1.11 10.00 13.16
N LEU A 256 1.70 11.20 13.18
CA LEU A 256 1.59 12.17 12.09
C LEU A 256 2.23 11.66 10.79
N ALA A 257 3.34 10.91 10.89
CA ALA A 257 3.97 10.29 9.73
C ALA A 257 3.08 9.22 9.09
N ILE A 258 2.42 8.36 9.89
CA ILE A 258 1.42 7.40 9.40
C ILE A 258 0.28 8.13 8.72
N MET A 259 -0.30 9.14 9.38
CA MET A 259 -1.41 9.94 8.83
C MET A 259 -1.01 10.57 7.50
N GLY A 260 0.16 11.21 7.42
CA GLY A 260 0.66 11.85 6.20
C GLY A 260 0.87 10.85 5.06
N ALA A 261 1.47 9.68 5.33
CA ALA A 261 1.67 8.64 4.35
C ALA A 261 0.34 8.05 3.85
N VAL A 262 -0.61 7.79 4.74
CA VAL A 262 -1.96 7.31 4.38
C VAL A 262 -2.70 8.33 3.51
N LEU A 263 -2.66 9.61 3.87
CA LEU A 263 -3.26 10.69 3.06
C LEU A 263 -2.59 10.80 1.69
N ALA A 264 -1.26 10.68 1.61
CA ALA A 264 -0.52 10.74 0.36
C ALA A 264 -0.99 9.67 -0.65
N PHE A 265 -1.10 8.41 -0.20
CA PHE A 265 -1.56 7.32 -1.05
C PHE A 265 -3.06 7.41 -1.36
N ASN A 266 -3.90 7.89 -0.46
CA ASN A 266 -5.32 8.09 -0.72
C ASN A 266 -5.55 9.21 -1.75
N PHE A 267 -4.92 10.38 -1.61
CA PHE A 267 -5.02 11.47 -2.60
C PHE A 267 -4.55 11.02 -3.99
N LEU A 268 -3.45 10.25 -4.03
CA LEU A 268 -2.98 9.69 -5.28
C LEU A 268 -4.02 8.71 -5.88
N GLY A 269 -4.62 7.85 -5.04
CA GLY A 269 -5.63 6.88 -5.46
C GLY A 269 -6.90 7.54 -5.99
N ASP A 270 -7.43 8.52 -5.26
CA ASP A 270 -8.64 9.25 -5.65
C ASP A 270 -8.41 10.03 -6.96
N GLY A 271 -7.29 10.73 -7.05
CA GLY A 271 -6.95 11.44 -8.27
C GLY A 271 -6.72 10.53 -9.48
N LEU A 272 -6.09 9.36 -9.29
CA LEU A 272 -5.96 8.34 -10.35
C LEU A 272 -7.32 7.78 -10.77
N ARG A 273 -8.22 7.55 -9.83
CA ARG A 273 -9.59 7.10 -10.10
C ARG A 273 -10.34 8.10 -10.96
N ASP A 274 -10.29 9.40 -10.62
CA ASP A 274 -10.96 10.45 -11.39
C ASP A 274 -10.48 10.52 -12.83
N VAL A 275 -9.17 10.38 -13.05
CA VAL A 275 -8.59 10.47 -14.40
C VAL A 275 -8.79 9.18 -15.21
N LEU A 276 -8.81 8.02 -14.53
CA LEU A 276 -8.93 6.71 -15.19
C LEU A 276 -10.39 6.25 -15.37
N ASP A 277 -11.37 6.91 -14.70
CA ASP A 277 -12.79 6.59 -14.86
C ASP A 277 -13.28 7.11 -16.23
N PRO A 278 -13.79 6.22 -17.11
CA PRO A 278 -14.29 6.61 -18.43
C PRO A 278 -15.52 7.53 -18.40
N ARG A 279 -16.20 7.63 -17.25
CA ARG A 279 -17.44 8.40 -17.10
C ARG A 279 -17.22 9.87 -16.75
N SER A 280 -16.05 10.25 -16.27
CA SER A 280 -15.74 11.64 -15.89
C SER A 280 -15.49 12.58 -17.07
N GLY A 281 -15.29 12.06 -18.29
CA GLY A 281 -15.07 12.85 -19.52
C GLY A 281 -16.30 13.47 -20.15
N GLY A 282 -17.49 13.32 -19.57
CA GLY A 282 -18.78 13.72 -20.19
C GLY A 282 -19.50 14.91 -19.55
N MET A 283 -18.97 15.55 -18.50
CA MET A 283 -19.70 16.61 -17.78
C MET A 283 -19.08 18.02 -17.87
N ASN A 284 -18.06 18.22 -18.69
CA ASN A 284 -17.52 19.57 -18.98
C ASN A 284 -17.52 19.80 -20.50
N GLY A 285 -18.69 19.93 -21.07
CA GLY A 285 -18.96 20.38 -22.43
C GLY A 285 -20.16 21.29 -22.46
#